data_aeb691518b11ceb37fd547d40be9a8c2
#
_entry.id   aeb691518b11ceb37fd547d40be9a8c2
#
_cell.length_a   1.000
_cell.length_b   1.000
_cell.length_c   1.000
_cell.angle_alpha   90.00
_cell.angle_beta   90.00
_cell.angle_gamma   90.00
#
_symmetry.space_group_name_H-M   'P 1'
#
loop_
_entity.id
_entity.type
_entity.pdbx_description
1 polymer ?
#
loop_
_entity_poly.entity_id
_entity_poly.type
_entity_poly.pdbx_seq_one_letter_code
_entity_poly.pdbx_strand_id
1 'polypeptide(L)'
;MLDLLGIGNAIVDTDVEVDDSFLQQESLLKGQMTLIDSARMTQLVDSLGQRTMRRCSGGSAANTIYAAQAFGLNTSYACQLADDENGRHFFREMQDAGIVTSQISAMNDEQRSGQCLVLVTPDAQRTMCTDLGVS
;
A
#
# COMPACT_ATOMS: atom_id res chain seq x y z
N MET A 1 -17.12 -7.36 22.11
CA MET A 1 -17.00 -5.88 22.32
C MET A 1 -15.81 -5.42 21.50
N LEU A 2 -15.89 -4.30 20.80
CA LEU A 2 -14.76 -3.73 20.07
C LEU A 2 -13.80 -3.07 21.07
N ASP A 3 -12.52 -3.44 20.99
CA ASP A 3 -11.48 -2.90 21.89
C ASP A 3 -10.75 -1.71 21.28
N LEU A 4 -10.54 -1.74 19.94
CA LEU A 4 -9.80 -0.70 19.23
C LEU A 4 -10.36 -0.45 17.82
N LEU A 5 -10.59 0.80 17.49
CA LEU A 5 -10.91 1.28 16.14
C LEU A 5 -9.74 2.11 15.60
N GLY A 6 -9.18 1.69 14.48
CA GLY A 6 -8.24 2.48 13.70
C GLY A 6 -8.94 3.22 12.56
N ILE A 7 -8.46 4.42 12.26
CA ILE A 7 -8.89 5.20 11.09
C ILE A 7 -7.64 5.65 10.36
N GLY A 8 -7.54 5.38 9.07
CA GLY A 8 -6.37 5.78 8.29
C GLY A 8 -6.43 5.33 6.84
N ASN A 9 -5.35 5.61 6.14
CA ASN A 9 -5.22 5.25 4.73
C ASN A 9 -5.03 3.74 4.56
N ALA A 10 -5.73 3.17 3.59
CA ALA A 10 -5.50 1.80 3.13
C ALA A 10 -4.49 1.84 1.98
N ILE A 11 -3.28 1.43 2.25
CA ILE A 11 -2.17 1.44 1.28
C ILE A 11 -1.71 0.01 1.04
N VAL A 12 -1.58 -0.40 -0.23
CA VAL A 12 -0.93 -1.64 -0.59
C VAL A 12 0.52 -1.34 -0.95
N ASP A 13 1.44 -1.88 -0.17
CA ASP A 13 2.88 -1.78 -0.43
C ASP A 13 3.30 -2.84 -1.45
N THR A 14 4.07 -2.44 -2.45
CA THR A 14 4.65 -3.33 -3.45
C THR A 14 6.18 -3.20 -3.41
N ASP A 15 6.84 -4.19 -2.85
CA ASP A 15 8.30 -4.25 -2.75
C ASP A 15 8.90 -4.76 -4.06
N VAL A 16 9.91 -4.05 -4.57
CA VAL A 16 10.65 -4.41 -5.78
C VAL A 16 12.13 -4.13 -5.59
N GLU A 17 12.99 -5.08 -5.94
CA GLU A 17 14.43 -4.88 -5.96
C GLU A 17 14.85 -4.12 -7.22
N VAL A 18 15.63 -3.06 -7.03
CA VAL A 18 16.18 -2.21 -8.10
C VAL A 18 17.63 -1.87 -7.81
N ASP A 19 18.36 -1.40 -8.81
CA ASP A 19 19.69 -0.81 -8.65
C ASP A 19 19.63 0.72 -8.58
N ASP A 20 20.74 1.34 -8.21
CA ASP A 20 20.84 2.80 -8.15
C ASP A 20 20.64 3.46 -9.52
N SER A 21 20.98 2.76 -10.61
CA SER A 21 20.80 3.29 -11.97
C SER A 21 19.32 3.45 -12.32
N PHE A 22 18.45 2.56 -11.84
CA PHE A 22 17.00 2.70 -12.01
C PHE A 22 16.46 3.97 -11.32
N LEU A 23 16.90 4.23 -10.07
CA LEU A 23 16.50 5.44 -9.35
C LEU A 23 16.94 6.72 -10.09
N GLN A 24 18.14 6.72 -10.65
CA GLN A 24 18.66 7.85 -11.43
C GLN A 24 17.86 8.06 -12.73
N GLN A 25 17.58 6.99 -13.48
CA GLN A 25 16.78 7.05 -14.71
C GLN A 25 15.38 7.59 -14.46
N GLU A 26 14.77 7.20 -13.35
CA GLU A 26 13.43 7.65 -12.95
C GLU A 26 13.46 8.97 -12.17
N SER A 27 14.62 9.60 -11.99
CA SER A 27 14.79 10.86 -11.24
C SER A 27 14.25 10.79 -9.81
N LEU A 28 14.44 9.66 -9.14
CA LEU A 28 14.00 9.43 -7.77
C LEU A 28 15.14 9.66 -6.78
N LEU A 29 14.84 10.36 -5.69
CA LEU A 29 15.80 10.60 -4.61
C LEU A 29 15.83 9.38 -3.68
N LYS A 30 16.99 8.69 -3.68
CA LYS A 30 17.21 7.49 -2.87
C LYS A 30 16.92 7.72 -1.38
N GLY A 31 16.23 6.76 -0.77
CA GLY A 31 15.93 6.79 0.66
C GLY A 31 14.82 7.74 1.07
N GLN A 32 14.10 8.32 0.12
CA GLN A 32 13.02 9.24 0.39
C GLN A 32 11.65 8.67 0.01
N MET A 33 10.59 9.22 0.61
CA MET A 33 9.22 8.99 0.21
C MET A 33 8.74 10.20 -0.59
N THR A 34 8.15 9.93 -1.75
CA THR A 34 7.58 10.93 -2.64
C THR A 34 6.11 10.61 -2.90
N LEU A 35 5.24 11.60 -2.73
CA LEU A 35 3.86 11.49 -3.21
C LEU A 35 3.82 11.70 -4.72
N ILE A 36 3.15 10.80 -5.41
CA ILE A 36 3.01 10.83 -6.87
C ILE A 36 1.54 10.64 -7.25
N ASP A 37 1.20 10.97 -8.48
CA ASP A 37 -0.11 10.69 -9.04
C ASP A 37 -0.18 9.31 -9.72
N SER A 38 -1.38 8.89 -10.07
CA SER A 38 -1.64 7.59 -10.70
C SER A 38 -0.96 7.44 -12.06
N ALA A 39 -0.79 8.52 -12.82
CA ALA A 39 -0.09 8.50 -14.11
C ALA A 39 1.40 8.19 -13.91
N ARG A 40 2.05 8.84 -12.94
CA ARG A 40 3.44 8.57 -12.58
C ARG A 40 3.62 7.17 -12.01
N MET A 41 2.68 6.71 -11.19
CA MET A 41 2.69 5.33 -10.67
C MET A 41 2.67 4.31 -11.81
N THR A 42 1.79 4.48 -12.79
CA THR A 42 1.71 3.61 -13.96
C THR A 42 3.03 3.59 -14.73
N GLN A 43 3.62 4.75 -14.98
CA GLN A 43 4.93 4.84 -15.66
C GLN A 43 6.03 4.08 -14.92
N LEU A 44 6.11 4.23 -13.59
CA LEU A 44 7.11 3.52 -12.78
C LEU A 44 6.91 2.01 -12.83
N VAL A 45 5.68 1.53 -12.71
CA VAL A 45 5.36 0.10 -12.81
C VAL A 45 5.73 -0.46 -14.18
N ASP A 46 5.43 0.27 -15.26
CA ASP A 46 5.81 -0.13 -16.63
C ASP A 46 7.33 -0.19 -16.79
N SER A 47 8.07 0.79 -16.24
CA SER A 47 9.53 0.81 -16.26
C SER A 47 10.18 -0.36 -15.50
N LEU A 48 9.50 -0.89 -14.49
CA LEU A 48 9.98 -2.07 -13.74
C LEU A 48 9.92 -3.37 -14.56
N GLY A 49 9.01 -3.45 -15.53
CA GLY A 49 8.89 -4.60 -16.44
C GLY A 49 8.58 -5.91 -15.72
N GLN A 50 9.37 -6.95 -15.98
CA GLN A 50 9.17 -8.33 -15.47
C GLN A 50 9.80 -8.59 -14.08
N ARG A 51 10.14 -7.55 -13.32
CA ARG A 51 10.72 -7.74 -11.98
C ARG A 51 9.73 -8.40 -11.03
N THR A 52 10.26 -9.23 -10.13
CA THR A 52 9.45 -9.85 -9.09
C THR A 52 8.95 -8.79 -8.11
N MET A 53 7.65 -8.78 -7.88
CA MET A 53 6.98 -7.85 -6.98
C MET A 53 6.33 -8.63 -5.83
N ARG A 54 6.49 -8.12 -4.60
CA ARG A 54 5.81 -8.66 -3.42
C ARG A 54 4.83 -7.62 -2.91
N ARG A 55 3.58 -8.00 -2.75
CA ARG A 55 2.53 -7.12 -2.20
C ARG A 55 2.19 -7.48 -0.76
N CYS A 56 1.92 -6.46 0.05
CA CYS A 56 1.36 -6.60 1.39
C CYS A 56 0.53 -5.36 1.74
N SER A 57 -0.46 -5.53 2.59
CA SER A 57 -1.19 -4.39 3.14
C SER A 57 -0.27 -3.59 4.04
N GLY A 58 -0.30 -2.26 3.88
CA GLY A 58 0.54 -1.30 4.59
C GLY A 58 -0.28 -0.14 5.15
N GLY A 59 0.44 0.89 5.55
CA GLY A 59 -0.11 2.05 6.27
C GLY A 59 0.11 1.93 7.77
N SER A 60 0.60 2.99 8.41
CA SER A 60 0.99 2.97 9.83
C SER A 60 -0.15 2.63 10.77
N ALA A 61 -1.36 3.19 10.53
CA ALA A 61 -2.53 2.88 11.33
C ALA A 61 -2.99 1.42 11.11
N ALA A 62 -2.99 0.92 9.87
CA ALA A 62 -3.31 -0.47 9.57
C ALA A 62 -2.36 -1.44 10.27
N ASN A 63 -1.05 -1.19 10.20
CA ASN A 63 -0.05 -2.01 10.88
C ASN A 63 -0.25 -2.04 12.40
N THR A 64 -0.65 -0.92 13.00
CA THR A 64 -1.00 -0.84 14.42
C THR A 64 -2.21 -1.72 14.74
N ILE A 65 -3.24 -1.69 13.90
CA ILE A 65 -4.45 -2.51 14.07
C ILE A 65 -4.12 -4.00 13.91
N TYR A 66 -3.29 -4.38 12.92
CA TYR A 66 -2.81 -5.76 12.78
C TYR A 66 -2.08 -6.25 14.04
N ALA A 67 -1.16 -5.42 14.58
CA ALA A 67 -0.45 -5.77 15.79
C ALA A 67 -1.40 -5.94 16.99
N ALA A 68 -2.35 -5.03 17.17
CA ALA A 68 -3.34 -5.11 18.23
C ALA A 68 -4.21 -6.38 18.13
N GLN A 69 -4.66 -6.72 16.90
CA GLN A 69 -5.41 -7.95 16.63
C GLN A 69 -4.58 -9.19 16.99
N ALA A 70 -3.30 -9.20 16.60
CA ALA A 70 -2.38 -10.31 16.91
C ALA A 70 -2.14 -10.48 18.42
N PHE A 71 -2.24 -9.42 19.20
CA PHE A 71 -2.21 -9.47 20.67
C PHE A 71 -3.55 -9.86 21.32
N GLY A 72 -4.56 -10.19 20.52
CA GLY A 72 -5.83 -10.72 21.00
C GLY A 72 -6.91 -9.67 21.28
N LEU A 73 -6.74 -8.42 20.83
CA LEU A 73 -7.79 -7.43 20.89
C LEU A 73 -8.79 -7.61 19.74
N ASN A 74 -10.05 -7.28 19.97
CA ASN A 74 -11.06 -7.21 18.91
C ASN A 74 -10.94 -5.85 18.21
N THR A 75 -10.49 -5.85 16.96
CA THR A 75 -10.16 -4.62 16.27
C THR A 75 -11.04 -4.36 15.06
N SER A 76 -11.15 -3.08 14.69
CA SER A 76 -11.77 -2.64 13.45
C SER A 76 -10.92 -1.55 12.78
N TYR A 77 -11.00 -1.48 11.46
CA TYR A 77 -10.27 -0.49 10.69
C TYR A 77 -11.20 0.23 9.71
N ALA A 78 -11.36 1.53 9.89
CA ALA A 78 -12.12 2.39 8.99
C ALA A 78 -11.17 3.02 7.95
N CYS A 79 -11.38 2.69 6.68
CA CYS A 79 -10.59 3.18 5.56
C CYS A 79 -11.46 3.26 4.29
N GLN A 80 -10.90 3.86 3.24
CA GLN A 80 -11.51 3.91 1.92
C GLN A 80 -10.78 2.97 0.96
N LEU A 81 -11.51 2.15 0.22
CA LEU A 81 -10.99 1.24 -0.80
C LEU A 81 -11.77 1.41 -2.10
N ALA A 82 -11.09 1.40 -3.23
CA ALA A 82 -11.71 1.27 -4.54
C ALA A 82 -11.95 -0.20 -4.90
N ASP A 83 -12.83 -0.47 -5.85
CA ASP A 83 -13.05 -1.81 -6.38
C ASP A 83 -12.00 -2.16 -7.46
N ASP A 84 -10.74 -2.20 -7.03
CA ASP A 84 -9.60 -2.61 -7.85
C ASP A 84 -8.87 -3.81 -7.21
N GLU A 85 -7.82 -4.28 -7.87
CA GLU A 85 -7.04 -5.42 -7.39
C GLU A 85 -6.41 -5.16 -6.01
N ASN A 86 -5.87 -3.96 -5.79
CA ASN A 86 -5.26 -3.56 -4.52
C ASN A 86 -6.31 -3.44 -3.40
N GLY A 87 -7.48 -2.86 -3.68
CA GLY A 87 -8.56 -2.75 -2.70
C GLY A 87 -9.07 -4.11 -2.26
N ARG A 88 -9.28 -5.03 -3.22
CA ARG A 88 -9.67 -6.42 -2.93
C ARG A 88 -8.60 -7.19 -2.16
N HIS A 89 -7.30 -6.95 -2.47
CA HIS A 89 -6.19 -7.56 -1.75
C HIS A 89 -6.16 -7.09 -0.30
N PHE A 90 -6.18 -5.77 -0.07
CA PHE A 90 -6.20 -5.17 1.27
C PHE A 90 -7.38 -5.67 2.11
N PHE A 91 -8.58 -5.67 1.52
CA PHE A 91 -9.79 -6.13 2.20
C PHE A 91 -9.69 -7.60 2.64
N ARG A 92 -9.20 -8.49 1.76
CA ARG A 92 -9.01 -9.91 2.08
C ARG A 92 -8.01 -10.11 3.20
N GLU A 93 -6.85 -9.44 3.17
CA GLU A 93 -5.86 -9.56 4.24
C GLU A 93 -6.41 -9.12 5.60
N MET A 94 -7.17 -8.01 5.65
CA MET A 94 -7.84 -7.57 6.87
C MET A 94 -8.84 -8.63 7.38
N GLN A 95 -9.67 -9.18 6.50
CA GLN A 95 -10.63 -10.23 6.87
C GLN A 95 -9.94 -11.49 7.38
N ASP A 96 -8.89 -11.95 6.69
CA ASP A 96 -8.12 -13.15 7.06
C ASP A 96 -7.45 -12.99 8.43
N ALA A 97 -7.06 -11.77 8.78
CA ALA A 97 -6.55 -11.43 10.12
C ALA A 97 -7.66 -11.31 11.19
N GLY A 98 -8.94 -11.41 10.82
CA GLY A 98 -10.07 -11.24 11.74
C GLY A 98 -10.39 -9.78 12.09
N ILE A 99 -9.87 -8.83 11.32
CA ILE A 99 -10.11 -7.39 11.50
C ILE A 99 -11.37 -6.98 10.75
N VAL A 100 -12.33 -6.39 11.44
CA VAL A 100 -13.51 -5.81 10.80
C VAL A 100 -13.13 -4.52 10.07
N THR A 101 -13.29 -4.48 8.76
CA THR A 101 -12.93 -3.31 7.95
C THR A 101 -14.08 -2.82 7.08
N SER A 102 -13.96 -1.59 6.57
CA SER A 102 -14.90 -0.99 5.64
C SER A 102 -15.04 -1.82 4.37
N GLN A 103 -16.25 -1.85 3.83
CA GLN A 103 -16.49 -2.51 2.56
C GLN A 103 -15.85 -1.72 1.40
N ILE A 104 -15.50 -2.44 0.33
CA ILE A 104 -15.09 -1.83 -0.93
C ILE A 104 -16.22 -0.95 -1.44
N SER A 105 -15.89 0.28 -1.76
CA SER A 105 -16.85 1.27 -2.25
C SER A 105 -16.39 1.75 -3.62
N ALA A 106 -16.95 1.14 -4.67
CA ALA A 106 -16.76 1.61 -6.04
C ALA A 106 -17.64 2.85 -6.27
N MET A 107 -17.03 4.02 -6.34
CA MET A 107 -17.73 5.24 -6.73
C MET A 107 -17.68 5.48 -8.25
N ASN A 108 -16.62 5.05 -8.91
CA ASN A 108 -16.48 4.98 -10.38
C ASN A 108 -15.28 4.09 -10.76
N ASP A 109 -15.19 3.69 -12.04
CA ASP A 109 -14.14 2.83 -12.58
C ASP A 109 -12.75 3.50 -12.66
N GLU A 110 -12.68 4.81 -12.50
CA GLU A 110 -11.43 5.58 -12.55
C GLU A 110 -10.70 5.63 -11.20
N GLN A 111 -11.40 5.32 -10.11
CA GLN A 111 -10.82 5.34 -8.77
C GLN A 111 -9.85 4.18 -8.55
N ARG A 112 -8.79 4.46 -7.81
CA ARG A 112 -7.78 3.47 -7.41
C ARG A 112 -7.58 3.50 -5.90
N SER A 113 -7.35 2.33 -5.34
CA SER A 113 -6.95 2.19 -3.94
C SER A 113 -5.54 2.73 -3.74
N GLY A 114 -5.24 3.19 -2.53
CA GLY A 114 -3.91 3.66 -2.18
C GLY A 114 -2.83 2.59 -2.39
N GLN A 115 -1.69 2.99 -2.94
CA GLN A 115 -0.57 2.10 -3.23
C GLN A 115 0.76 2.79 -2.98
N CYS A 116 1.75 2.02 -2.53
CA CYS A 116 3.11 2.48 -2.34
C CYS A 116 4.08 1.52 -3.05
N LEU A 117 4.84 2.04 -3.99
CA LEU A 117 5.93 1.32 -4.61
C LEU A 117 7.18 1.51 -3.75
N VAL A 118 7.68 0.40 -3.20
CA VAL A 118 8.87 0.39 -2.34
C VAL A 118 10.04 -0.19 -3.13
N LEU A 119 10.91 0.69 -3.59
CA LEU A 119 12.09 0.35 -4.37
C LEU A 119 13.27 0.08 -3.43
N VAL A 120 13.74 -1.15 -3.40
CA VAL A 120 14.79 -1.61 -2.47
C VAL A 120 16.09 -1.77 -3.23
N THR A 121 17.11 -0.98 -2.85
CA THR A 121 18.46 -1.08 -3.44
C THR A 121 19.34 -2.09 -2.70
N PRO A 122 20.46 -2.58 -3.28
CA PRO A 122 21.30 -3.64 -2.69
C PRO A 122 21.87 -3.32 -1.30
N ASP A 123 21.99 -2.04 -0.96
CA ASP A 123 22.39 -1.55 0.36
C ASP A 123 21.21 -1.48 1.36
N ALA A 124 20.08 -2.11 1.02
CA ALA A 124 18.84 -2.15 1.81
C ALA A 124 18.17 -0.77 2.04
N GLN A 125 18.51 0.24 1.26
CA GLN A 125 17.78 1.51 1.27
C GLN A 125 16.42 1.34 0.58
N ARG A 126 15.40 1.98 1.15
CA ARG A 126 14.05 2.00 0.62
C ARG A 126 13.72 3.38 0.06
N THR A 127 13.36 3.43 -1.20
CA THR A 127 12.83 4.63 -1.87
C THR A 127 11.36 4.38 -2.16
N MET A 128 10.49 5.22 -1.66
CA MET A 128 9.05 5.00 -1.71
C MET A 128 8.36 6.03 -2.60
N CYS A 129 7.48 5.53 -3.47
CA CYS A 129 6.60 6.35 -4.29
C CYS A 129 5.16 6.01 -3.96
N THR A 130 4.41 6.95 -3.39
CA THR A 130 3.06 6.71 -2.88
C THR A 130 2.03 7.49 -3.69
N ASP A 131 1.05 6.75 -4.21
CA ASP A 131 -0.20 7.27 -4.75
C ASP A 131 -1.30 6.97 -3.73
N LEU A 132 -1.87 8.01 -3.12
CA LEU A 132 -2.89 7.84 -2.09
C LEU A 132 -4.23 7.33 -2.66
N GLY A 133 -4.48 7.55 -3.95
CA GLY A 133 -5.74 7.15 -4.57
C GLY A 133 -6.94 7.70 -3.80
N VAL A 134 -7.88 6.82 -3.43
CA VAL A 134 -9.08 7.17 -2.63
C VAL A 134 -8.83 7.08 -1.12
N SER A 135 -7.67 6.62 -0.73
CA SER A 135 -7.40 6.36 0.70
C SER A 135 -7.25 7.61 1.54
#